data_ef563482a49043d14aa8c487eb9167eb
#
_entry.id   ef563482a49043d14aa8c487eb9167eb
#
_cell.length_a   1.000
_cell.length_b   1.000
_cell.length_c   1.000
_cell.angle_alpha   90.00
_cell.angle_beta   90.00
_cell.angle_gamma   90.00
#
_symmetry.space_group_name_H-M   'P 1'
#
loop_
_entity.id
_entity.type
_entity.pdbx_description
1 polymer ?
#
loop_
_entity_poly.entity_id
_entity_poly.type
_entity_poly.pdbx_seq_one_letter_code
_entity_poly.pdbx_strand_id
1 'polypeptide(L)'
;DWNWGLDILLNSVIQMTTVFLPHLEKRPEAAIINTSSIFGLFSVPKQSIYNVGKFGVKAFTESLSLELEMAESNVEAYCVFPGPIGTNIYSSAKFKSFEKDDAGAAIFGANADTKEQAGIQFKQNAPSSPAHAAKVILKNIRKKNKRILIGIDAHFYDLMSRLFPKNFLKIIWILPFLRNLFKSKN
;
A
#
# COMPACT_ATOMS: atom_id res chain seq x y z
N ASP A 1 8.81 9.40 14.81
CA ASP A 1 10.05 8.76 14.59
C ASP A 1 10.22 8.36 13.12
N TRP A 2 10.58 9.38 12.33
CA TRP A 2 10.63 9.29 10.87
C TRP A 2 11.63 8.24 10.37
N ASN A 3 12.84 8.21 10.95
CA ASN A 3 13.87 7.28 10.50
C ASN A 3 13.41 5.83 10.67
N TRP A 4 12.93 5.47 11.86
CA TRP A 4 12.40 4.13 12.11
C TRP A 4 11.24 3.75 11.16
N GLY A 5 10.32 4.69 10.90
CA GLY A 5 9.20 4.44 9.99
C GLY A 5 9.64 4.23 8.54
N LEU A 6 10.58 5.06 8.06
CA LEU A 6 11.14 4.92 6.71
C LEU A 6 12.02 3.67 6.59
N ASP A 7 12.77 3.30 7.63
CA ASP A 7 13.57 2.08 7.62
C ASP A 7 12.72 0.83 7.39
N ILE A 8 11.54 0.77 8.02
CA ILE A 8 10.62 -0.37 7.85
C ILE A 8 9.83 -0.26 6.54
N LEU A 9 9.34 0.93 6.17
CA LEU A 9 8.38 1.08 5.07
C LEU A 9 9.03 1.19 3.69
N LEU A 10 10.27 1.67 3.63
CA LEU A 10 10.98 1.96 2.39
C LEU A 10 12.37 1.33 2.33
N ASN A 11 13.26 1.68 3.30
CA ASN A 11 14.67 1.28 3.23
C ASN A 11 14.82 -0.23 3.26
N SER A 12 14.01 -0.96 4.03
CA SER A 12 14.00 -2.42 4.05
C SER A 12 13.70 -3.02 2.66
N VAL A 13 12.75 -2.43 1.93
CA VAL A 13 12.39 -2.90 0.58
C VAL A 13 13.55 -2.67 -0.38
N ILE A 14 14.17 -1.49 -0.34
CA ILE A 14 15.33 -1.16 -1.19
C ILE A 14 16.50 -2.10 -0.88
N GLN A 15 16.88 -2.24 0.41
CA GLN A 15 17.99 -3.07 0.84
C GLN A 15 17.79 -4.54 0.48
N MET A 16 16.61 -5.10 0.77
CA MET A 16 16.30 -6.49 0.42
C MET A 16 16.35 -6.70 -1.09
N THR A 17 15.80 -5.80 -1.87
CA THR A 17 15.85 -5.86 -3.33
C THR A 17 17.31 -5.84 -3.82
N THR A 18 18.12 -4.92 -3.33
CA THR A 18 19.54 -4.78 -3.71
C THR A 18 20.35 -6.04 -3.36
N VAL A 19 20.12 -6.62 -2.18
CA VAL A 19 20.83 -7.83 -1.75
C VAL A 19 20.45 -9.06 -2.56
N PHE A 20 19.16 -9.21 -2.87
CA PHE A 20 18.67 -10.41 -3.57
C PHE A 20 18.80 -10.34 -5.09
N LEU A 21 18.81 -9.16 -5.69
CA LEU A 21 18.85 -8.99 -7.15
C LEU A 21 20.00 -9.79 -7.82
N PRO A 22 21.27 -9.75 -7.36
CA PRO A 22 22.35 -10.52 -7.98
C PRO A 22 22.16 -12.05 -7.89
N HIS A 23 21.36 -12.51 -6.93
CA HIS A 23 21.02 -13.94 -6.79
C HIS A 23 19.87 -14.32 -7.72
N LEU A 24 18.93 -13.42 -7.94
CA LEU A 24 17.79 -13.61 -8.84
C LEU A 24 18.23 -13.59 -10.30
N GLU A 25 19.17 -12.75 -10.67
CA GLU A 25 19.76 -12.69 -12.02
C GLU A 25 20.42 -13.99 -12.46
N LYS A 26 20.82 -14.84 -11.51
CA LYS A 26 21.38 -16.17 -11.81
C LYS A 26 20.30 -17.25 -12.10
N ARG A 27 19.02 -16.89 -12.02
CA ARG A 27 17.91 -17.82 -12.29
C ARG A 27 17.44 -17.68 -13.74
N PRO A 28 16.89 -18.73 -14.36
CA PRO A 28 16.33 -18.63 -15.70
C PRO A 28 15.18 -17.60 -15.80
N GLU A 29 14.41 -17.46 -14.73
CA GLU A 29 13.31 -16.53 -14.58
C GLU A 29 13.16 -16.16 -13.10
N ALA A 30 12.96 -14.88 -12.79
CA ALA A 30 12.75 -14.44 -11.43
C ALA A 30 11.81 -13.21 -11.35
N ALA A 31 11.19 -13.02 -10.19
CA ALA A 31 10.30 -11.89 -9.94
C ALA A 31 10.58 -11.25 -8.58
N ILE A 32 10.63 -9.92 -8.56
CA ILE A 32 10.62 -9.08 -7.37
C ILE A 32 9.22 -8.51 -7.22
N ILE A 33 8.60 -8.70 -6.06
CA ILE A 33 7.23 -8.25 -5.79
C ILE A 33 7.26 -7.31 -4.59
N ASN A 34 7.25 -6.02 -4.85
CA ASN A 34 7.27 -5.00 -3.81
C ASN A 34 5.86 -4.52 -3.50
N THR A 35 5.51 -4.53 -2.20
CA THR A 35 4.18 -4.14 -1.75
C THR A 35 4.14 -2.67 -1.33
N SER A 36 3.54 -1.84 -2.19
CA SER A 36 3.15 -0.47 -1.88
C SER A 36 1.79 -0.45 -1.16
N SER A 37 0.89 0.43 -1.53
CA SER A 37 -0.48 0.58 -0.99
C SER A 37 -1.29 1.46 -1.94
N ILE A 38 -2.61 1.51 -1.77
CA ILE A 38 -3.42 2.60 -2.33
C ILE A 38 -2.90 3.96 -1.85
N PHE A 39 -2.32 4.05 -0.64
CA PHE A 39 -1.67 5.26 -0.12
C PHE A 39 -0.27 5.52 -0.71
N GLY A 40 0.18 4.73 -1.66
CA GLY A 40 1.25 5.04 -2.61
C GLY A 40 0.71 5.65 -3.93
N LEU A 41 -0.62 5.77 -4.08
CA LEU A 41 -1.29 6.42 -5.21
C LEU A 41 -1.79 7.82 -4.85
N PHE A 42 -2.19 8.03 -3.63
CA PHE A 42 -2.62 9.30 -3.06
C PHE A 42 -2.33 9.35 -1.57
N SER A 43 -2.27 10.57 -1.02
CA SER A 43 -1.95 10.78 0.39
C SER A 43 -3.20 11.03 1.22
N VAL A 44 -3.14 10.64 2.50
CA VAL A 44 -4.17 10.91 3.49
C VAL A 44 -3.57 11.61 4.72
N PRO A 45 -4.34 12.43 5.43
CA PRO A 45 -3.88 13.10 6.64
C PRO A 45 -3.47 12.09 7.73
N LYS A 46 -2.64 12.52 8.68
CA LYS A 46 -2.16 11.74 9.84
C LYS A 46 -1.34 10.46 9.49
N GLN A 47 -1.03 10.25 8.21
CA GLN A 47 -0.30 9.08 7.69
C GLN A 47 0.97 9.48 6.89
N SER A 48 1.60 10.62 7.23
CA SER A 48 2.68 11.19 6.42
C SER A 48 3.84 10.21 6.20
N ILE A 49 4.34 9.57 7.26
CA ILE A 49 5.44 8.58 7.16
C ILE A 49 5.03 7.40 6.25
N TYR A 50 3.82 6.90 6.45
CA TYR A 50 3.30 5.77 5.66
C TYR A 50 3.14 6.16 4.20
N ASN A 51 2.55 7.33 3.92
CA ASN A 51 2.41 7.84 2.56
C ASN A 51 3.79 7.97 1.88
N VAL A 52 4.76 8.64 2.53
CA VAL A 52 6.12 8.80 1.97
C VAL A 52 6.76 7.45 1.70
N GLY A 53 6.72 6.52 2.63
CA GLY A 53 7.27 5.18 2.44
C GLY A 53 6.63 4.44 1.27
N LYS A 54 5.29 4.47 1.15
CA LYS A 54 4.58 3.73 0.09
C LYS A 54 4.67 4.38 -1.28
N PHE A 55 4.74 5.72 -1.36
CA PHE A 55 5.12 6.42 -2.59
C PHE A 55 6.57 6.09 -2.98
N GLY A 56 7.49 6.05 -2.02
CA GLY A 56 8.87 5.65 -2.25
C GLY A 56 9.00 4.24 -2.81
N VAL A 57 8.29 3.26 -2.24
CA VAL A 57 8.26 1.88 -2.75
C VAL A 57 7.74 1.85 -4.19
N LYS A 58 6.67 2.61 -4.50
CA LYS A 58 6.16 2.73 -5.87
C LYS A 58 7.24 3.27 -6.80
N ALA A 59 7.83 4.42 -6.49
CA ALA A 59 8.82 5.08 -7.34
C ALA A 59 10.03 4.17 -7.56
N PHE A 60 10.58 3.58 -6.50
CA PHE A 60 11.70 2.65 -6.56
C PHE A 60 11.39 1.44 -7.46
N THR A 61 10.22 0.81 -7.28
CA THR A 61 9.87 -0.39 -8.03
C THR A 61 9.57 -0.11 -9.50
N GLU A 62 8.93 1.03 -9.81
CA GLU A 62 8.68 1.45 -11.19
C GLU A 62 10.01 1.77 -11.93
N SER A 63 10.97 2.45 -11.28
CA SER A 63 12.31 2.67 -11.85
C SER A 63 13.05 1.36 -12.07
N LEU A 64 13.13 0.51 -11.05
CA LEU A 64 13.77 -0.80 -11.15
C LEU A 64 13.17 -1.64 -12.29
N SER A 65 11.84 -1.63 -12.42
CA SER A 65 11.17 -2.37 -13.49
C SER A 65 11.60 -1.92 -14.88
N LEU A 66 11.77 -0.62 -15.09
CA LEU A 66 12.26 -0.06 -16.37
C LEU A 66 13.74 -0.37 -16.58
N GLU A 67 14.56 -0.26 -15.56
CA GLU A 67 16.00 -0.56 -15.63
C GLU A 67 16.24 -2.04 -15.99
N LEU A 68 15.51 -2.96 -15.37
CA LEU A 68 15.59 -4.38 -15.68
C LEU A 68 15.12 -4.69 -17.11
N GLU A 69 14.07 -3.99 -17.59
CA GLU A 69 13.60 -4.12 -18.97
C GLU A 69 14.61 -3.59 -19.98
N MET A 70 15.22 -2.44 -19.70
CA MET A 70 16.29 -1.86 -20.56
C MET A 70 17.55 -2.75 -20.60
N ALA A 71 17.83 -3.45 -19.52
CA ALA A 71 18.94 -4.41 -19.42
C ALA A 71 18.62 -5.79 -19.99
N GLU A 72 17.43 -6.01 -20.56
CA GLU A 72 16.94 -7.32 -21.02
C GLU A 72 17.09 -8.41 -19.95
N SER A 73 16.88 -8.03 -18.68
CA SER A 73 17.06 -8.92 -17.54
C SER A 73 16.02 -10.03 -17.52
N ASN A 74 16.41 -11.19 -17.01
CA ASN A 74 15.52 -12.31 -16.69
C ASN A 74 14.72 -12.10 -15.38
N VAL A 75 14.97 -11.00 -14.68
CA VAL A 75 14.25 -10.58 -13.47
C VAL A 75 13.20 -9.54 -13.82
N GLU A 76 11.99 -9.71 -13.35
CA GLU A 76 10.92 -8.74 -13.51
C GLU A 76 10.52 -8.14 -12.15
N ALA A 77 10.29 -6.81 -12.09
CA ALA A 77 9.83 -6.14 -10.87
C ALA A 77 8.36 -5.72 -10.98
N TYR A 78 7.59 -6.04 -9.92
CA TYR A 78 6.16 -5.81 -9.80
C TYR A 78 5.85 -4.94 -8.60
N CYS A 79 5.03 -3.90 -8.78
CA CYS A 79 4.53 -3.07 -7.70
C CYS A 79 3.06 -3.41 -7.40
N VAL A 80 2.79 -3.79 -6.14
CA VAL A 80 1.45 -4.14 -5.67
C VAL A 80 0.84 -3.00 -4.89
N PHE A 81 -0.40 -2.64 -5.21
CA PHE A 81 -1.18 -1.58 -4.57
C PHE A 81 -2.45 -2.17 -3.94
N PRO A 82 -2.33 -2.75 -2.75
CA PRO A 82 -3.50 -3.26 -2.06
C PRO A 82 -4.36 -2.13 -1.48
N GLY A 83 -5.68 -2.28 -1.61
CA GLY A 83 -6.63 -1.69 -0.70
C GLY A 83 -6.63 -2.44 0.64
N PRO A 84 -7.68 -2.31 1.47
CA PRO A 84 -7.78 -3.04 2.72
C PRO A 84 -7.83 -4.56 2.49
N ILE A 85 -6.89 -5.28 3.09
CA ILE A 85 -6.83 -6.74 3.07
C ILE A 85 -6.91 -7.25 4.51
N GLY A 86 -7.78 -8.22 4.78
CA GLY A 86 -8.05 -8.78 6.10
C GLY A 86 -6.86 -9.53 6.70
N THR A 87 -5.79 -8.83 6.98
CA THR A 87 -4.55 -9.33 7.61
C THR A 87 -4.43 -8.84 9.04
N ASN A 88 -3.38 -9.23 9.73
CA ASN A 88 -3.03 -8.74 11.06
C ASN A 88 -2.21 -7.44 11.03
N ILE A 89 -2.12 -6.76 9.89
CA ILE A 89 -1.28 -5.57 9.72
C ILE A 89 -1.58 -4.48 10.76
N TYR A 90 -2.86 -4.26 11.04
CA TYR A 90 -3.29 -3.23 11.99
C TYR A 90 -2.90 -3.59 13.43
N SER A 91 -3.18 -4.81 13.88
CA SER A 91 -2.81 -5.26 15.21
C SER A 91 -1.31 -5.37 15.43
N SER A 92 -0.54 -5.68 14.36
CA SER A 92 0.93 -5.78 14.40
C SER A 92 1.63 -4.43 14.28
N ALA A 93 0.95 -3.37 13.81
CA ALA A 93 1.53 -2.04 13.65
C ALA A 93 1.94 -1.46 15.02
N LYS A 94 3.08 -0.76 15.06
CA LYS A 94 3.49 0.02 16.23
C LYS A 94 2.94 1.44 16.10
N PHE A 95 2.10 1.84 17.02
CA PHE A 95 1.61 3.21 17.18
C PHE A 95 2.30 3.85 18.38
N LYS A 96 2.65 5.13 18.28
CA LYS A 96 3.20 5.88 19.41
C LYS A 96 2.14 6.12 20.49
N SER A 97 0.89 6.37 20.06
CA SER A 97 -0.32 6.37 20.88
C SER A 97 -1.45 5.84 19.99
N PHE A 98 -2.36 5.06 20.55
CA PHE A 98 -3.61 4.71 19.90
C PHE A 98 -4.62 5.79 20.24
N GLU A 99 -4.95 6.62 19.26
CA GLU A 99 -6.04 7.59 19.38
C GLU A 99 -7.27 7.02 18.67
N LYS A 100 -8.44 7.14 19.31
CA LYS A 100 -9.74 6.68 18.76
C LYS A 100 -10.03 7.25 17.37
N ASP A 101 -9.45 8.42 17.07
CA ASP A 101 -9.55 9.13 15.80
C ASP A 101 -8.35 8.88 14.87
N ASP A 102 -7.60 7.78 15.05
CA ASP A 102 -6.52 7.43 14.12
C ASP A 102 -7.10 7.24 12.72
N ALA A 103 -6.59 8.03 11.77
CA ALA A 103 -7.06 8.05 10.38
C ALA A 103 -7.01 6.64 9.74
N GLY A 104 -6.09 5.79 10.17
CA GLY A 104 -6.03 4.39 9.73
C GLY A 104 -7.25 3.58 10.17
N ALA A 105 -7.63 3.67 11.44
CA ALA A 105 -8.81 2.97 11.97
C ALA A 105 -10.09 3.49 11.31
N ALA A 106 -10.18 4.80 11.16
CA ALA A 106 -11.35 5.46 10.64
C ALA A 106 -11.54 5.23 9.11
N ILE A 107 -10.46 5.20 8.31
CA ILE A 107 -10.53 4.91 6.87
C ILE A 107 -11.07 3.51 6.60
N PHE A 108 -10.83 2.57 7.53
CA PHE A 108 -11.26 1.19 7.37
C PHE A 108 -12.51 0.83 8.20
N GLY A 109 -13.24 1.84 8.68
CA GLY A 109 -14.52 1.65 9.38
C GLY A 109 -14.38 1.08 10.79
N ALA A 110 -13.21 1.17 11.40
CA ALA A 110 -12.99 0.72 12.76
C ALA A 110 -13.46 1.80 13.76
N ASN A 111 -14.61 1.56 14.37
CA ASN A 111 -15.12 2.36 15.49
C ASN A 111 -14.74 1.63 16.78
N ALA A 112 -13.48 1.73 17.18
CA ALA A 112 -12.91 0.92 18.24
C ALA A 112 -12.29 1.78 19.34
N ASP A 113 -12.48 1.34 20.59
CA ASP A 113 -11.91 2.01 21.75
C ASP A 113 -10.47 1.54 22.06
N THR A 114 -10.08 0.42 21.51
CA THR A 114 -8.73 -0.14 21.67
C THR A 114 -8.12 -0.55 20.32
N LYS A 115 -6.78 -0.56 20.27
CA LYS A 115 -6.03 -1.04 19.11
C LYS A 115 -6.40 -2.48 18.71
N GLU A 116 -6.65 -3.33 19.70
CA GLU A 116 -7.00 -4.73 19.48
C GLU A 116 -8.37 -4.86 18.81
N GLN A 117 -9.37 -4.15 19.30
CA GLN A 117 -10.70 -4.09 18.69
C GLN A 117 -10.64 -3.52 17.27
N ALA A 118 -9.85 -2.45 17.07
CA ALA A 118 -9.62 -1.87 15.74
C ALA A 118 -9.00 -2.89 14.77
N GLY A 119 -8.05 -3.69 15.23
CA GLY A 119 -7.42 -4.75 14.44
C GLY A 119 -8.39 -5.86 14.05
N ILE A 120 -9.24 -6.28 14.96
CA ILE A 120 -10.30 -7.28 14.71
C ILE A 120 -11.30 -6.75 13.69
N GLN A 121 -11.82 -5.53 13.90
CA GLN A 121 -12.78 -4.89 12.99
C GLN A 121 -12.19 -4.68 11.60
N PHE A 122 -10.93 -4.20 11.51
CA PHE A 122 -10.21 -4.08 10.24
C PHE A 122 -10.16 -5.40 9.49
N LYS A 123 -9.79 -6.48 10.17
CA LYS A 123 -9.69 -7.81 9.57
C LYS A 123 -11.03 -8.34 9.09
N GLN A 124 -12.10 -8.11 9.85
CA GLN A 124 -13.46 -8.58 9.54
C GLN A 124 -14.11 -7.76 8.41
N ASN A 125 -13.87 -6.44 8.40
CA ASN A 125 -14.51 -5.52 7.47
C ASN A 125 -13.74 -5.33 6.15
N ALA A 126 -12.51 -5.85 6.06
CA ALA A 126 -11.71 -5.72 4.84
C ALA A 126 -12.39 -6.41 3.64
N PRO A 127 -12.55 -5.72 2.51
CA PRO A 127 -13.25 -6.24 1.33
C PRO A 127 -12.50 -7.36 0.63
N SER A 128 -11.21 -7.53 0.92
CA SER A 128 -10.36 -8.56 0.30
C SER A 128 -9.71 -9.45 1.34
N SER A 129 -9.72 -10.77 1.09
CA SER A 129 -8.97 -11.73 1.90
C SER A 129 -7.51 -11.85 1.43
N PRO A 130 -6.57 -12.29 2.30
CA PRO A 130 -5.20 -12.57 1.92
C PRO A 130 -5.09 -13.60 0.77
N ALA A 131 -5.94 -14.62 0.77
CA ALA A 131 -5.98 -15.62 -0.28
C ALA A 131 -6.41 -15.03 -1.63
N HIS A 132 -7.39 -14.11 -1.62
CA HIS A 132 -7.79 -13.39 -2.83
C HIS A 132 -6.64 -12.51 -3.35
N ALA A 133 -5.98 -11.77 -2.47
CA ALA A 133 -4.84 -10.92 -2.81
C ALA A 133 -3.71 -11.74 -3.47
N ALA A 134 -3.35 -12.90 -2.90
CA ALA A 134 -2.35 -13.78 -3.46
C ALA A 134 -2.73 -14.28 -4.87
N LYS A 135 -3.99 -14.67 -5.10
CA LYS A 135 -4.48 -15.07 -6.43
C LYS A 135 -4.37 -13.94 -7.45
N VAL A 136 -4.72 -12.71 -7.06
CA VAL A 136 -4.61 -11.52 -7.92
C VAL A 136 -3.15 -11.27 -8.30
N ILE A 137 -2.23 -11.31 -7.33
CA ILE A 137 -0.79 -11.13 -7.56
C ILE A 137 -0.28 -12.18 -8.56
N LEU A 138 -0.47 -13.46 -8.29
CA LEU A 138 -0.01 -14.54 -9.15
C LEU A 138 -0.59 -14.46 -10.58
N LYS A 139 -1.88 -14.10 -10.71
CA LYS A 139 -2.51 -13.89 -12.01
C LYS A 139 -1.84 -12.75 -12.80
N ASN A 140 -1.50 -11.65 -12.14
CA ASN A 140 -0.88 -10.51 -12.79
C ASN A 140 0.59 -10.76 -13.16
N ILE A 141 1.34 -11.48 -12.31
CA ILE A 141 2.70 -11.93 -12.64
C ILE A 141 2.69 -12.77 -13.93
N ARG A 142 1.81 -13.77 -14.02
CA ARG A 142 1.67 -14.61 -15.23
C ARG A 142 1.32 -13.82 -16.48
N LYS A 143 0.66 -12.67 -16.33
CA LYS A 143 0.29 -11.75 -17.41
C LYS A 143 1.34 -10.66 -17.67
N LYS A 144 2.43 -10.66 -16.92
CA LYS A 144 3.47 -9.62 -16.93
C LYS A 144 2.94 -8.21 -16.68
N ASN A 145 1.83 -8.10 -15.92
CA ASN A 145 1.28 -6.81 -15.54
C ASN A 145 2.01 -6.27 -14.31
N LYS A 146 2.94 -5.36 -14.52
CA LYS A 146 3.88 -4.85 -13.51
C LYS A 146 3.21 -3.95 -12.44
N ARG A 147 2.00 -3.44 -12.71
CA ARG A 147 1.21 -2.61 -11.79
C ARG A 147 -0.01 -3.38 -11.31
N ILE A 148 0.02 -3.87 -10.07
CA ILE A 148 -0.98 -4.79 -9.53
C ILE A 148 -1.86 -4.09 -8.51
N LEU A 149 -3.10 -3.76 -8.90
CA LEU A 149 -4.11 -3.20 -8.01
C LEU A 149 -4.94 -4.34 -7.40
N ILE A 150 -5.17 -4.29 -6.08
CA ILE A 150 -5.97 -5.29 -5.36
C ILE A 150 -7.14 -4.61 -4.66
N GLY A 151 -8.35 -5.00 -5.04
CA GLY A 151 -9.61 -4.42 -4.56
C GLY A 151 -10.22 -3.45 -5.56
N ILE A 152 -11.54 -3.36 -5.56
CA ILE A 152 -12.30 -2.42 -6.42
C ILE A 152 -11.97 -0.98 -6.03
N ASP A 153 -11.79 -0.74 -4.75
CA ASP A 153 -11.36 0.54 -4.18
C ASP A 153 -9.99 0.99 -4.72
N ALA A 154 -9.02 0.07 -4.85
CA ALA A 154 -7.73 0.39 -5.43
C ALA A 154 -7.84 0.85 -6.88
N HIS A 155 -8.67 0.19 -7.70
CA HIS A 155 -8.93 0.59 -9.08
C HIS A 155 -9.66 1.94 -9.15
N PHE A 156 -10.65 2.15 -8.28
CA PHE A 156 -11.38 3.40 -8.21
C PHE A 156 -10.48 4.58 -7.87
N TYR A 157 -9.67 4.46 -6.80
CA TYR A 157 -8.76 5.53 -6.38
C TYR A 157 -7.64 5.78 -7.37
N ASP A 158 -7.09 4.74 -8.00
CA ASP A 158 -6.09 4.90 -9.07
C ASP A 158 -6.67 5.71 -10.24
N LEU A 159 -7.85 5.34 -10.72
CA LEU A 159 -8.51 6.05 -11.82
C LEU A 159 -8.84 7.50 -11.43
N MET A 160 -9.42 7.73 -10.27
CA MET A 160 -9.82 9.07 -9.82
C MET A 160 -8.60 9.98 -9.61
N SER A 161 -7.50 9.49 -9.06
CA SER A 161 -6.29 10.28 -8.87
C SER A 161 -5.65 10.72 -10.19
N ARG A 162 -5.81 9.94 -11.25
CA ARG A 162 -5.30 10.26 -12.60
C ARG A 162 -6.21 11.22 -13.37
N LEU A 163 -7.52 11.03 -13.28
CA LEU A 163 -8.49 11.87 -13.98
C LEU A 163 -8.61 13.26 -13.35
N PHE A 164 -8.47 13.36 -12.04
CA PHE A 164 -8.67 14.60 -11.29
C PHE A 164 -7.46 14.98 -10.43
N PRO A 165 -6.23 15.08 -10.97
CA PRO A 165 -5.02 15.22 -10.17
C PRO A 165 -5.03 16.46 -9.26
N LYS A 166 -5.64 17.57 -9.70
CA LYS A 166 -5.74 18.81 -8.91
C LYS A 166 -6.83 18.77 -7.85
N ASN A 167 -7.91 18.04 -8.10
CA ASN A 167 -9.13 18.07 -7.27
C ASN A 167 -9.39 16.77 -6.52
N PHE A 168 -8.60 15.74 -6.76
CA PHE A 168 -8.81 14.40 -6.21
C PHE A 168 -9.00 14.40 -4.69
N LEU A 169 -8.11 15.05 -3.97
CA LEU A 169 -8.21 15.14 -2.51
C LEU A 169 -9.46 15.90 -2.05
N LYS A 170 -9.90 16.93 -2.80
CA LYS A 170 -11.15 17.64 -2.53
C LYS A 170 -12.37 16.74 -2.79
N ILE A 171 -12.36 15.96 -3.86
CA ILE A 171 -13.42 15.01 -4.20
C ILE A 171 -13.54 13.95 -3.11
N ILE A 172 -12.42 13.36 -2.68
CA ILE A 172 -12.40 12.39 -1.57
C ILE A 172 -12.93 13.02 -0.28
N TRP A 173 -12.55 14.28 0.00
CA TRP A 173 -12.99 15.00 1.19
C TRP A 173 -14.49 15.34 1.18
N ILE A 174 -15.09 15.52 0.00
CA ILE A 174 -16.53 15.77 -0.16
C ILE A 174 -17.34 14.47 0.06
N LEU A 175 -16.78 13.30 -0.15
CA LEU A 175 -17.46 12.05 0.15
C LEU A 175 -17.81 11.99 1.65
N PRO A 176 -19.11 11.87 2.02
CA PRO A 176 -19.57 12.04 3.40
C PRO A 176 -18.87 11.13 4.41
N PHE A 177 -18.55 9.92 3.99
CA PHE A 177 -17.86 8.96 4.84
C PHE A 177 -16.42 9.40 5.14
N LEU A 178 -15.68 9.94 4.17
CA LEU A 178 -14.32 10.45 4.38
C LEU A 178 -14.34 11.75 5.18
N ARG A 179 -15.32 12.63 4.93
CA ARG A 179 -15.47 13.84 5.72
C ARG A 179 -15.69 13.55 7.21
N ASN A 180 -16.47 12.51 7.53
CA ASN A 180 -16.72 12.09 8.91
C ASN A 180 -15.48 11.47 9.56
N LEU A 181 -14.60 10.82 8.78
CA LEU A 181 -13.33 10.28 9.23
C LEU A 181 -12.35 11.33 9.75
N PHE A 182 -12.40 12.52 9.15
CA PHE A 182 -11.44 13.59 9.43
C PHE A 182 -12.00 14.76 10.21
N LYS A 183 -13.30 14.76 10.52
CA LYS A 183 -13.88 15.69 11.48
C LYS A 183 -13.47 15.23 12.87
N SER A 184 -12.43 15.89 13.44
CA SER A 184 -12.24 15.91 14.88
C SER A 184 -13.56 16.37 15.51
N LYS A 185 -14.11 15.62 16.44
CA LYS A 185 -15.14 16.14 17.35
C LYS A 185 -14.44 17.18 18.22
N ASN A 186 -14.65 18.47 17.91
CA ASN A 186 -14.45 19.53 18.88
C ASN A 186 -15.41 19.32 20.04
#